data_4faedaee2d0e7cbae4794e0b0251d423
#
_entry.id   4faedaee2d0e7cbae4794e0b0251d423
#
_cell.length_a   1.000
_cell.length_b   1.000
_cell.length_c   1.000
_cell.angle_alpha   90.00
_cell.angle_beta   90.00
_cell.angle_gamma   90.00
#
_symmetry.space_group_name_H-M   'P 1'
#
loop_
_entity.id
_entity.type
_entity.pdbx_description
1 polymer ?
#
loop_
_entity_poly.entity_id
_entity_poly.type
_entity_poly.pdbx_seq_one_letter_code
_entity_poly.pdbx_strand_id
1 'polypeptide(L)'
;MSDRHFDELATRFAEKIYGGAKGAIRLAVLQADLAEALPERPLRVLDIGAGLGHMSLWLAERGHQVTLTEPAEPMLNGARERFAAAGQQATFIQ
;
A
#
# COMPACT_ATOMS: atom_id res chain seq x y z
N MET A 1 22.40 10.80 7.19
CA MET A 1 21.50 9.74 7.70
C MET A 1 21.79 8.45 6.96
N SER A 2 21.96 7.34 7.66
CA SER A 2 22.14 6.05 7.02
C SER A 2 20.79 5.55 6.45
N ASP A 3 20.86 4.71 5.42
CA ASP A 3 19.66 4.10 4.83
C ASP A 3 18.85 3.32 5.85
N ARG A 4 19.55 2.64 6.77
CA ARG A 4 18.90 1.89 7.85
C ARG A 4 18.08 2.81 8.76
N HIS A 5 18.63 3.98 9.13
CA HIS A 5 17.92 4.94 9.96
C HIS A 5 16.70 5.50 9.24
N PHE A 6 16.84 5.83 7.97
CA PHE A 6 15.71 6.25 7.15
C PHE A 6 14.63 5.19 7.08
N ASP A 7 14.99 3.92 6.88
CA ASP A 7 14.04 2.82 6.80
C ASP A 7 13.30 2.60 8.11
N GLU A 8 13.98 2.72 9.26
CA GLU A 8 13.34 2.65 10.57
C GLU A 8 12.33 3.77 10.77
N LEU A 9 12.69 4.99 10.38
CA LEU A 9 11.78 6.14 10.46
C LEU A 9 10.58 5.99 9.53
N ALA A 10 10.81 5.49 8.31
CA ALA A 10 9.73 5.25 7.36
C ALA A 10 8.74 4.22 7.89
N THR A 11 9.23 3.14 8.50
CA THR A 11 8.38 2.11 9.10
C THR A 11 7.55 2.68 10.25
N ARG A 12 8.17 3.45 11.15
CA ARG A 12 7.45 4.11 12.25
C ARG A 12 6.39 5.07 11.74
N PHE A 13 6.71 5.82 10.68
CA PHE A 13 5.77 6.76 10.08
C PHE A 13 4.54 6.02 9.51
N ALA A 14 4.78 4.92 8.81
CA ALA A 14 3.70 4.10 8.27
C ALA A 14 2.82 3.50 9.39
N GLU A 15 3.42 2.98 10.45
CA GLU A 15 2.70 2.46 11.61
C GLU A 15 1.84 3.54 12.27
N LYS A 16 2.38 4.76 12.40
CA LYS A 16 1.65 5.89 12.97
C LYS A 16 0.47 6.31 12.12
N ILE A 17 0.61 6.29 10.79
CA ILE A 17 -0.44 6.73 9.88
C ILE A 17 -1.50 5.64 9.68
N TYR A 18 -1.10 4.39 9.49
CA TYR A 18 -1.99 3.30 9.12
C TYR A 18 -2.34 2.37 10.26
N GLY A 19 -1.55 2.36 11.33
CA GLY A 19 -1.77 1.49 12.47
C GLY A 19 -2.71 2.02 13.54
N GLY A 20 -3.08 3.30 13.50
CA GLY A 20 -3.95 3.95 14.48
C GLY A 20 -5.37 4.18 13.95
N ALA A 21 -6.27 4.60 14.83
CA ALA A 21 -7.66 4.89 14.48
C ALA A 21 -7.78 5.95 13.39
N LYS A 22 -6.97 7.02 13.45
CA LYS A 22 -6.96 8.06 12.43
C LYS A 22 -6.52 7.54 11.07
N GLY A 23 -5.51 6.66 11.05
CA GLY A 23 -5.05 6.03 9.82
C GLY A 23 -6.10 5.13 9.20
N ALA A 24 -6.79 4.35 10.01
CA ALA A 24 -7.89 3.49 9.57
C ALA A 24 -9.04 4.31 8.97
N ILE A 25 -9.40 5.44 9.58
CA ILE A 25 -10.44 6.33 9.08
C ILE A 25 -10.04 6.94 7.74
N ARG A 26 -8.80 7.44 7.62
CA ARG A 26 -8.30 8.00 6.36
C ARG A 26 -8.31 6.98 5.23
N LEU A 27 -7.87 5.77 5.52
CA LEU A 27 -7.86 4.69 4.54
C LEU A 27 -9.28 4.36 4.10
N ALA A 28 -10.22 4.24 5.03
CA ALA A 28 -11.62 3.95 4.72
C ALA A 28 -12.25 5.04 3.85
N VAL A 29 -11.99 6.32 4.13
CA VAL A 29 -12.49 7.43 3.33
C VAL A 29 -11.92 7.38 1.91
N LEU A 30 -10.61 7.17 1.76
CA LEU A 30 -9.98 7.05 0.45
C LEU A 30 -10.52 5.87 -0.34
N GLN A 31 -10.73 4.74 0.31
CA GLN A 31 -11.32 3.56 -0.32
C GLN A 31 -12.73 3.83 -0.82
N ALA A 32 -13.56 4.50 -0.01
CA ALA A 32 -14.91 4.86 -0.39
C ALA A 32 -14.93 5.81 -1.59
N ASP A 33 -14.08 6.83 -1.59
CA ASP A 33 -13.98 7.79 -2.70
C ASP A 33 -13.53 7.10 -3.98
N LEU A 34 -12.52 6.22 -3.90
CA LEU A 34 -12.03 5.46 -5.05
C LEU A 34 -13.08 4.48 -5.57
N ALA A 35 -13.84 3.85 -4.68
CA ALA A 35 -14.88 2.92 -5.08
C ALA A 35 -15.96 3.60 -5.94
N GLU A 36 -16.27 4.87 -5.66
CA GLU A 36 -17.18 5.67 -6.48
C GLU A 36 -16.56 6.10 -7.79
N ALA A 37 -15.29 6.49 -7.77
CA ALA A 37 -14.61 7.08 -8.92
C ALA A 37 -14.12 6.05 -9.94
N LEU A 38 -13.77 4.83 -9.48
CA LEU A 38 -13.22 3.81 -10.35
C LEU A 38 -14.32 3.10 -11.15
N PRO A 39 -14.06 2.79 -12.44
CA PRO A 39 -14.99 1.98 -13.21
C PRO A 39 -15.06 0.55 -12.67
N GLU A 40 -16.13 -0.16 -12.97
CA GLU A 40 -16.33 -1.56 -12.52
C GLU A 40 -15.41 -2.56 -13.23
N ARG A 41 -14.73 -2.15 -14.28
CA ARG A 41 -13.80 -3.01 -15.03
C ARG A 41 -12.42 -3.08 -14.36
N PRO A 42 -11.66 -4.18 -14.54
CA PRO A 42 -10.29 -4.25 -14.06
C PRO A 42 -9.40 -3.18 -14.71
N LEU A 43 -8.55 -2.56 -13.90
CA LEU A 43 -7.61 -1.54 -14.34
C LEU A 43 -6.19 -1.96 -14.03
N ARG A 44 -5.23 -1.37 -14.75
CA ARG A 44 -3.82 -1.37 -14.36
C ARG A 44 -3.58 -0.15 -13.50
N VAL A 45 -3.04 -0.36 -12.29
CA VAL A 45 -2.83 0.70 -11.31
C VAL A 45 -1.37 0.77 -10.96
N LEU A 46 -0.82 1.98 -10.98
CA LEU A 46 0.52 2.26 -10.48
C LEU A 46 0.38 3.07 -9.19
N ASP A 47 0.86 2.50 -8.10
CA ASP A 47 0.85 3.15 -6.78
C ASP A 47 2.27 3.58 -6.44
N ILE A 48 2.53 4.88 -6.44
CA ILE A 48 3.85 5.46 -6.20
C ILE A 48 3.95 5.86 -4.72
N GLY A 49 5.02 5.39 -4.04
CA GLY A 49 5.18 5.62 -2.62
C GLY A 49 4.17 4.86 -1.79
N ALA A 50 3.92 3.60 -2.15
CA ALA A 50 2.84 2.79 -1.60
C ALA A 50 2.95 2.45 -0.11
N GLY A 51 4.13 2.64 0.50
CA GLY A 51 4.36 2.30 1.89
C GLY A 51 4.17 0.81 2.14
N LEU A 52 3.36 0.46 3.12
CA LEU A 52 3.03 -0.93 3.45
C LEU A 52 1.98 -1.56 2.53
N GLY A 53 1.51 -0.83 1.52
CA GLY A 53 0.66 -1.37 0.48
C GLY A 53 -0.80 -1.58 0.84
N HIS A 54 -1.33 -0.89 1.85
CA HIS A 54 -2.74 -1.04 2.25
C HIS A 54 -3.71 -0.71 1.13
N MET A 55 -3.51 0.41 0.44
CA MET A 55 -4.37 0.81 -0.67
C MET A 55 -4.16 -0.09 -1.88
N SER A 56 -2.91 -0.42 -2.18
CA SER A 56 -2.57 -1.34 -3.27
C SER A 56 -3.22 -2.70 -3.09
N LEU A 57 -3.19 -3.25 -1.87
CA LEU A 57 -3.83 -4.53 -1.59
C LEU A 57 -5.35 -4.46 -1.78
N TRP A 58 -5.97 -3.39 -1.28
CA TRP A 58 -7.40 -3.19 -1.45
C TRP A 58 -7.78 -3.16 -2.94
N LEU A 59 -6.99 -2.47 -3.77
CA LEU A 59 -7.18 -2.43 -5.22
C LEU A 59 -7.02 -3.82 -5.87
N ALA A 60 -5.99 -4.56 -5.44
CA ALA A 60 -5.76 -5.92 -5.94
C ALA A 60 -6.92 -6.85 -5.59
N GLU A 61 -7.46 -6.75 -4.37
CA GLU A 61 -8.61 -7.52 -3.92
C GLU A 61 -9.88 -7.21 -4.71
N ARG A 62 -9.96 -6.02 -5.29
CA ARG A 62 -11.06 -5.62 -6.18
C ARG A 62 -10.84 -6.04 -7.65
N GLY A 63 -9.77 -6.77 -7.93
CA GLY A 63 -9.49 -7.33 -9.25
C GLY A 63 -8.61 -6.47 -10.14
N HIS A 64 -8.03 -5.39 -9.62
CA HIS A 64 -7.12 -4.56 -10.41
C HIS A 64 -5.71 -5.15 -10.45
N GLN A 65 -5.02 -4.91 -11.55
CA GLN A 65 -3.61 -5.30 -11.70
C GLN A 65 -2.73 -4.18 -11.15
N VAL A 66 -2.07 -4.42 -10.04
CA VAL A 66 -1.33 -3.39 -9.31
C VAL A 66 0.18 -3.54 -9.50
N THR A 67 0.83 -2.43 -9.80
CA THR A 67 2.27 -2.25 -9.67
C THR A 67 2.48 -1.22 -8.57
N LEU A 68 3.22 -1.56 -7.53
CA LEU A 68 3.52 -0.61 -6.47
C LEU A 68 5.01 -0.35 -6.39
N THR A 69 5.35 0.90 -6.11
CA THR A 69 6.73 1.33 -5.92
C THR A 69 6.89 1.88 -4.51
N GLU A 70 7.99 1.55 -3.88
CA GLU A 70 8.32 2.04 -2.55
C GLU A 70 9.84 2.04 -2.37
N PRO A 71 10.48 3.21 -2.13
CA PRO A 71 11.93 3.27 -1.97
C PRO A 71 12.42 2.68 -0.65
N ALA A 72 11.61 2.65 0.39
CA ALA A 72 12.00 2.11 1.70
C ALA A 72 11.83 0.59 1.70
N GLU A 73 12.95 -0.13 1.74
CA GLU A 73 12.97 -1.59 1.66
C GLU A 73 12.12 -2.27 2.74
N PRO A 74 12.16 -1.88 4.03
CA PRO A 74 11.31 -2.51 5.04
C PRO A 74 9.82 -2.35 4.76
N MET A 75 9.40 -1.22 4.20
CA MET A 75 8.01 -0.99 3.83
C MET A 75 7.60 -1.84 2.64
N LEU A 76 8.47 -1.94 1.64
CA LEU A 76 8.24 -2.78 0.48
C LEU A 76 8.11 -4.26 0.86
N ASN A 77 8.97 -4.73 1.76
CA ASN A 77 8.91 -6.10 2.28
C ASN A 77 7.62 -6.33 3.07
N GLY A 78 7.19 -5.36 3.86
CA GLY A 78 5.91 -5.40 4.55
C GLY A 78 4.72 -5.50 3.60
N ALA A 79 4.78 -4.79 2.48
CA ALA A 79 3.76 -4.89 1.43
C ALA A 79 3.75 -6.27 0.78
N ARG A 80 4.93 -6.83 0.48
CA ARG A 80 5.04 -8.19 -0.08
C ARG A 80 4.42 -9.22 0.85
N GLU A 81 4.71 -9.14 2.14
CA GLU A 81 4.17 -10.05 3.15
C GLU A 81 2.65 -9.92 3.26
N ARG A 82 2.16 -8.70 3.21
CA ARG A 82 0.72 -8.41 3.27
C ARG A 82 -0.02 -9.00 2.08
N PHE A 83 0.53 -8.85 0.88
CA PHE A 83 -0.05 -9.44 -0.33
C PHE A 83 -0.02 -10.97 -0.28
N ALA A 84 1.09 -11.55 0.16
CA ALA A 84 1.21 -13.00 0.30
C ALA A 84 0.18 -13.56 1.29
N ALA A 85 0.01 -12.91 2.44
CA ALA A 85 -0.96 -13.32 3.44
C ALA A 85 -2.40 -13.25 2.94
N ALA A 86 -2.69 -12.32 2.04
CA ALA A 86 -4.02 -12.16 1.44
C ALA A 86 -4.23 -13.01 0.18
N GLY A 87 -3.22 -13.75 -0.27
CA GLY A 87 -3.29 -14.53 -1.50
C GLY A 87 -3.36 -13.70 -2.76
N GLN A 88 -2.86 -12.46 -2.73
CA GLN A 88 -2.90 -11.54 -3.84
C GLN A 88 -1.52 -11.37 -4.48
N GLN A 89 -1.51 -10.97 -5.74
CA GLN A 89 -0.28 -10.74 -6.50
C GLN A 89 -0.19 -9.30 -6.97
N ALA A 90 1.03 -8.79 -7.09
CA ALA A 90 1.33 -7.49 -7.64
C ALA A 90 2.77 -7.48 -8.15
N THR A 91 3.13 -6.42 -8.87
CA THR A 91 4.53 -6.14 -9.21
C THR A 91 5.07 -5.16 -8.17
N PHE A 92 6.19 -5.50 -7.56
CA PHE A 92 6.82 -4.70 -6.50
C PHE A 92 8.13 -4.12 -7.04
N ILE A 93 8.30 -2.81 -6.94
CA ILE A 93 9.48 -2.09 -7.42
C ILE A 93 9.99 -1.19 -6.31
N GLN A 94 11.27 -1.32 -6.01
CA GLN A 94 11.94 -0.46 -5.03
C GLN A 94 12.38 0.86 -5.66
#